data_eeb21426c217ea27479bbc2e56d9e267
#
_entry.id   eeb21426c217ea27479bbc2e56d9e267
#
_cell.length_a   1.000
_cell.length_b   1.000
_cell.length_c   1.000
_cell.angle_alpha   90.00
_cell.angle_beta   90.00
_cell.angle_gamma   90.00
#
_symmetry.space_group_name_H-M   'P 1'
#
loop_
_entity.id
_entity.type
_entity.pdbx_description
1 polymer ?
#
loop_
_entity_poly.entity_id
_entity_poly.type
_entity_poly.pdbx_seq_one_letter_code
_entity_poly.pdbx_strand_id
1 'polypeptide(L)' 'RNIRRLRLEKGYSVNALQEYLGLSCPQGIYHWQRGSTLPSTDNLYALSKLWGISINDILQEKKTA' A
#
# COMPACT_ATOMS: atom_id res chain seq x y z
N ARG A 1 6.21 -4.91 -0.94
CA ARG A 1 7.19 -4.50 -1.92
C ARG A 1 6.68 -3.46 -2.84
N ASN A 2 5.68 -3.80 -3.61
CA ASN A 2 5.13 -2.85 -4.54
C ASN A 2 4.51 -1.67 -3.81
N ILE A 3 3.91 -1.91 -2.68
CA ILE A 3 3.30 -0.85 -1.88
C ILE A 3 4.35 0.16 -1.44
N ARG A 4 5.53 -0.32 -1.04
CA ARG A 4 6.57 0.61 -0.65
C ARG A 4 7.02 1.48 -1.81
N ARG A 5 7.21 0.87 -2.97
CA ARG A 5 7.61 1.62 -4.14
C ARG A 5 6.58 2.67 -4.51
N LEU A 6 5.31 2.27 -4.53
CA LEU A 6 4.24 3.20 -4.88
C LEU A 6 4.11 4.30 -3.86
N ARG A 7 4.24 3.96 -2.58
CA ARG A 7 4.17 4.97 -1.54
C ARG A 7 5.24 6.03 -1.74
N LEU A 8 6.46 5.58 -2.01
CA LEU A 8 7.56 6.51 -2.19
C LEU A 8 7.39 7.35 -3.46
N GLU A 9 6.95 6.71 -4.52
CA GLU A 9 6.72 7.43 -5.77
C GLU A 9 5.66 8.50 -5.62
N LYS A 10 4.64 8.21 -4.83
CA LYS A 10 3.55 9.16 -4.64
C LYS A 10 3.82 10.16 -3.53
N GLY A 11 4.94 10.00 -2.83
CA GLY A 11 5.34 10.97 -1.83
C GLY A 11 4.67 10.85 -0.49
N TYR A 12 4.24 9.66 -0.11
CA TYR A 12 3.57 9.45 1.17
C TYR A 12 4.49 8.80 2.18
N SER A 13 4.49 9.33 3.40
CA SER A 13 5.17 8.67 4.50
C SER A 13 4.27 7.56 5.04
N VAL A 14 4.87 6.68 5.84
CA VAL A 14 4.09 5.64 6.50
C VAL A 14 3.05 6.27 7.42
N ASN A 15 3.42 7.34 8.12
CA ASN A 15 2.46 8.01 9.00
C ASN A 15 1.29 8.59 8.21
N ALA A 16 1.56 9.18 7.07
CA ALA A 16 0.50 9.74 6.25
C ALA A 16 -0.46 8.66 5.79
N LEU A 17 0.06 7.51 5.38
CA LEU A 17 -0.79 6.41 4.99
C LEU A 17 -1.59 5.88 6.17
N GLN A 18 -0.94 5.77 7.33
CA GLN A 18 -1.63 5.30 8.52
C GLN A 18 -2.84 6.18 8.82
N GLU A 19 -2.65 7.48 8.75
CA GLU A 19 -3.74 8.40 9.02
C GLU A 19 -4.83 8.33 7.96
N TYR A 20 -4.43 8.27 6.71
CA TYR A 20 -5.41 8.21 5.65
C TYR A 20 -6.27 6.97 5.75
N LEU A 21 -5.65 5.84 6.08
CA LEU A 21 -6.36 4.57 6.15
C LEU A 21 -7.06 4.36 7.48
N GLY A 22 -6.85 5.25 8.44
CA GLY A 22 -7.49 5.12 9.74
C GLY A 22 -6.95 3.98 10.58
N LEU A 23 -5.71 3.61 10.38
CA LEU A 23 -5.11 2.50 11.12
C LEU A 23 -4.64 2.97 12.49
N SER A 24 -4.79 2.11 13.48
CA SER A 24 -4.39 2.46 14.84
C SER A 24 -2.87 2.42 15.01
N CYS A 25 -2.17 1.71 14.14
CA CYS A 25 -0.70 1.66 14.23
C CYS A 25 -0.14 1.41 12.83
N PRO A 26 1.15 1.67 12.62
CA PRO A 26 1.74 1.53 11.29
C PRO A 26 2.23 0.12 10.96
N GLN A 27 2.08 -0.82 11.88
CA GLN A 27 2.67 -2.14 11.69
C GLN A 27 2.15 -2.85 10.47
N GLY A 28 0.87 -2.71 10.18
CA GLY A 28 0.29 -3.34 9.01
C GLY A 28 0.96 -2.89 7.74
N ILE A 29 1.25 -1.57 7.66
CA ILE A 29 1.88 -1.04 6.46
C ILE A 29 3.27 -1.64 6.27
N TYR A 30 4.01 -1.78 7.34
CA TYR A 30 5.33 -2.39 7.26
C TYR A 30 5.24 -3.84 6.81
N HIS A 31 4.24 -4.57 7.31
CA HIS A 31 4.03 -5.96 6.88
C HIS A 31 3.70 -6.03 5.40
N TRP A 32 2.86 -5.10 4.93
CA TRP A 32 2.54 -5.07 3.51
C TRP A 32 3.79 -4.83 2.67
N GLN A 33 4.64 -3.92 3.11
CA GLN A 33 5.84 -3.58 2.35
C GLN A 33 6.81 -4.74 2.28
N ARG A 34 6.86 -5.55 3.33
CA ARG A 34 7.74 -6.71 3.34
C ARG A 34 7.14 -7.91 2.62
N GLY A 35 5.86 -7.85 2.31
CA GLY A 35 5.21 -8.96 1.68
C GLY A 35 4.75 -10.03 2.65
N SER A 36 4.76 -9.72 3.95
CA SER A 36 4.31 -10.68 4.95
C SER A 36 2.82 -10.88 4.91
N THR A 37 2.08 -9.81 4.68
CA THR A 37 0.64 -9.87 4.56
C THR A 37 0.18 -8.92 3.47
N LEU A 38 -1.07 -9.08 3.06
CA LEU A 38 -1.67 -8.19 2.09
C LEU A 38 -2.67 -7.27 2.77
N PRO A 39 -2.88 -6.07 2.24
CA PRO A 39 -3.93 -5.21 2.77
C PRO A 39 -5.29 -5.86 2.57
N SER A 40 -6.23 -5.52 3.45
CA SER A 40 -7.60 -5.97 3.28
C SER A 40 -8.20 -5.31 2.04
N THR A 41 -9.34 -5.82 1.61
CA THR A 41 -10.02 -5.26 0.45
C THR A 41 -10.33 -3.79 0.67
N ASP A 42 -10.77 -3.43 1.86
CA ASP A 42 -11.08 -2.03 2.15
C ASP A 42 -9.85 -1.15 2.01
N ASN A 43 -8.72 -1.62 2.52
CA ASN A 43 -7.50 -0.84 2.43
C ASN A 43 -6.98 -0.77 1.00
N LEU A 44 -7.12 -1.85 0.25
CA LEU A 44 -6.73 -1.83 -1.15
C LEU A 44 -7.57 -0.83 -1.94
N TYR A 45 -8.86 -0.81 -1.67
CA TYR A 45 -9.73 0.14 -2.35
C TYR A 45 -9.33 1.58 -2.01
N ALA A 46 -9.05 1.83 -0.73
CA ALA A 46 -8.65 3.16 -0.31
C ALA A 46 -7.34 3.58 -0.97
N LEU A 47 -6.38 2.68 -1.05
CA LEU A 47 -5.11 2.98 -1.71
C LEU A 47 -5.30 3.23 -3.19
N SER A 48 -6.15 2.45 -3.82
CA SER A 48 -6.45 2.63 -5.24
C SER A 48 -7.00 4.03 -5.49
N LYS A 49 -7.91 4.48 -4.65
CA LYS A 49 -8.48 5.81 -4.79
C LYS A 49 -7.45 6.89 -4.52
N LEU A 50 -6.66 6.69 -3.48
CA LEU A 50 -5.68 7.69 -3.10
C LEU A 50 -4.62 7.88 -4.18
N TRP A 51 -4.14 6.77 -4.72
CA TRP A 51 -3.03 6.82 -5.67
C TRP A 51 -3.48 6.88 -7.12
N GLY A 52 -4.77 6.68 -7.38
CA GLY A 52 -5.29 6.76 -8.75
C GLY A 52 -4.82 5.62 -9.62
N ILE A 53 -4.61 4.44 -9.06
CA ILE A 53 -4.21 3.27 -9.83
C ILE A 53 -5.11 2.11 -9.45
N SER A 54 -5.09 1.08 -10.28
CA SER A 54 -5.97 -0.05 -10.05
C SER A 54 -5.43 -0.92 -8.92
N ILE A 55 -6.32 -1.69 -8.30
CA ILE A 55 -5.91 -2.62 -7.27
C ILE A 55 -4.95 -3.65 -7.85
N ASN A 56 -5.16 -4.06 -9.08
CA ASN A 56 -4.25 -4.98 -9.73
C ASN A 56 -2.83 -4.42 -9.78
N ASP A 57 -2.71 -3.14 -10.07
CA ASP A 57 -1.39 -2.52 -10.11
C ASP A 57 -0.74 -2.50 -8.75
N ILE A 58 -1.54 -2.32 -7.70
CA ILE A 58 -1.01 -2.32 -6.35
C ILE A 58 -0.49 -3.69 -5.97
N LEU A 59 -1.23 -4.73 -6.31
CA LEU A 59 -0.88 -6.09 -5.95
C LEU A 59 0.14 -6.73 -6.87
N GLN A 60 0.37 -6.13 -8.03
CA GLN A 60 1.25 -6.73 -9.01
C GLN A 60 2.65 -6.87 -8.49
N GLU A 61 3.16 -8.09 -8.51
CA GLU A 61 4.53 -8.32 -8.15
C GLU A 61 5.36 -8.04 -9.35
N LYS A 62 6.57 -7.58 -9.08
CA LYS A 62 7.47 -7.39 -10.15
C LYS A 62 7.75 -8.70 -10.78
N LYS A 63 7.35 -8.85 -11.97
CA LYS A 63 7.59 -10.09 -12.64
C LYS A 63 8.81 -9.96 -13.45
N THR A 64 9.63 -10.91 -13.33
CA THR A 64 10.71 -10.94 -14.22
C THR A 64 10.21 -11.79 -15.31
N ALA A 65 9.81 -11.30 -16.23
CA ALA A 65 9.23 -12.09 -17.28
C ALA A 65 10.19 -13.10 -17.80
#